data_180c5d8b03a0f433c832415d8927a971
#
_entry.id   180c5d8b03a0f433c832415d8927a971
#
_cell.length_a   1.000
_cell.length_b   1.000
_cell.length_c   1.000
_cell.angle_alpha   90.00
_cell.angle_beta   90.00
_cell.angle_gamma   90.00
#
_symmetry.space_group_name_H-M   'P 1'
#
loop_
_entity.id
_entity.type
_entity.pdbx_description
1 polymer ?
#
loop_
_entity_poly.entity_id
_entity_poly.type
_entity_poly.pdbx_seq_one_letter_code
_entity_poly.pdbx_strand_id
1 'polypeptide(L)'
;MFNKKSRKQTLETALGMSSRSPEQANAQRVLATNRGHWAIENSCHYIIDWNFDEDRSRIRTGNRPENVTRLRRFAVGVIKFLSKDKTSVAQKMSTLNRNVRLVFDYLRMTKNTSKNRPA
;
A
#
# COMPACT_ATOMS: atom_id res chain seq x y z
N MET A 1 -8.20 16.10 -16.63
CA MET A 1 -7.29 15.02 -17.12
C MET A 1 -7.22 15.10 -18.63
N PHE A 2 -6.03 15.08 -19.22
CA PHE A 2 -5.86 15.20 -20.67
C PHE A 2 -5.63 13.83 -21.28
N ASN A 3 -6.51 13.37 -22.15
CA ASN A 3 -6.35 12.10 -22.82
C ASN A 3 -5.56 12.28 -24.12
N LYS A 4 -4.29 11.85 -24.10
CA LYS A 4 -3.36 11.98 -25.24
C LYS A 4 -3.81 11.26 -26.52
N LYS A 5 -4.64 10.20 -26.41
CA LYS A 5 -5.12 9.43 -27.58
C LYS A 5 -6.30 10.10 -28.29
N SER A 6 -7.16 10.81 -27.56
CA SER A 6 -8.38 11.41 -28.13
C SER A 6 -8.33 12.92 -28.30
N ARG A 7 -7.26 13.58 -27.84
CA ARG A 7 -7.15 15.07 -27.74
C ARG A 7 -8.35 15.73 -27.05
N LYS A 8 -9.15 14.94 -26.32
CA LYS A 8 -10.34 15.41 -25.61
C LYS A 8 -9.98 15.77 -24.18
N GLN A 9 -10.26 16.99 -23.80
CA GLN A 9 -10.09 17.44 -22.41
C GLN A 9 -11.36 17.07 -21.64
N THR A 10 -11.21 16.27 -20.58
CA THR A 10 -12.29 15.94 -19.67
C THR A 10 -12.12 16.77 -18.41
N LEU A 11 -13.12 17.57 -18.08
CA LEU A 11 -13.20 18.32 -16.83
C LEU A 11 -13.95 17.48 -15.80
N GLU A 12 -13.31 17.19 -14.69
CA GLU A 12 -13.91 16.51 -13.55
C GLU A 12 -13.90 17.47 -12.36
N THR A 13 -15.07 17.69 -11.77
CA THR A 13 -15.21 18.57 -10.61
C THR A 13 -15.50 17.72 -9.38
N ALA A 14 -14.62 17.79 -8.39
CA ALA A 14 -14.81 17.15 -7.09
C ALA A 14 -15.07 18.23 -6.03
N LEU A 15 -16.15 18.04 -5.26
CA LEU A 15 -16.50 18.93 -4.14
C LEU A 15 -16.07 18.27 -2.83
N GLY A 16 -15.54 19.07 -1.92
CA GLY A 16 -15.13 18.60 -0.59
C GLY A 16 -15.40 19.65 0.48
N MET A 17 -15.51 19.21 1.73
CA MET A 17 -15.63 20.07 2.89
C MET A 17 -14.37 20.01 3.74
N SER A 18 -13.97 21.15 4.32
CA SER A 18 -12.85 21.26 5.23
C SER A 18 -13.27 22.05 6.47
N SER A 19 -12.82 21.63 7.64
CA SER A 19 -12.95 22.37 8.90
C SER A 19 -11.89 23.47 9.06
N ARG A 20 -10.95 23.58 8.12
CA ARG A 20 -9.89 24.59 8.17
C ARG A 20 -10.31 25.86 7.47
N SER A 21 -9.85 27.01 7.98
CA SER A 21 -10.10 28.30 7.32
C SER A 21 -9.44 28.37 5.92
N PRO A 22 -9.92 29.22 5.01
CA PRO A 22 -9.34 29.38 3.67
C PRO A 22 -7.85 29.75 3.68
N GLU A 23 -7.38 30.48 4.70
CA GLU A 23 -5.99 30.86 4.87
C GLU A 23 -5.11 29.64 5.22
N GLN A 24 -5.66 28.70 6.00
CA GLN A 24 -4.97 27.47 6.40
C GLN A 24 -5.03 26.36 5.35
N ALA A 25 -6.03 26.40 4.49
CA ALA A 25 -6.30 25.39 3.45
C ALA A 25 -6.43 26.06 2.07
N ASN A 26 -5.33 26.63 1.59
CA ASN A 26 -5.29 27.13 0.22
C ASN A 26 -5.51 25.98 -0.79
N ALA A 27 -5.93 26.29 -2.01
CA ALA A 27 -6.27 25.32 -3.05
C ALA A 27 -5.16 24.29 -3.31
N GLN A 28 -3.91 24.73 -3.26
CA GLN A 28 -2.75 23.88 -3.48
C GLN A 28 -2.58 22.83 -2.38
N ARG A 29 -2.79 23.22 -1.12
CA ARG A 29 -2.73 22.34 0.04
C ARG A 29 -3.90 21.32 0.04
N VAL A 30 -5.10 21.77 -0.28
CA VAL A 30 -6.28 20.90 -0.41
C VAL A 30 -6.04 19.85 -1.50
N LEU A 31 -5.54 20.26 -2.65
CA LEU A 31 -5.23 19.36 -3.76
C LEU A 31 -4.13 18.36 -3.40
N ALA A 32 -3.08 18.81 -2.72
CA ALA A 32 -2.00 17.93 -2.25
C ALA A 32 -2.49 16.90 -1.24
N THR A 33 -3.34 17.31 -0.30
CA THR A 33 -3.95 16.41 0.70
C THR A 33 -4.85 15.37 0.03
N ASN A 34 -5.69 15.79 -0.91
CA ASN A 34 -6.56 14.88 -1.65
C ASN A 34 -5.74 13.86 -2.47
N ARG A 35 -4.70 14.31 -3.16
CA ARG A 35 -3.77 13.41 -3.88
C ARG A 35 -3.04 12.47 -2.95
N GLY A 36 -2.64 12.92 -1.76
CA GLY A 36 -2.03 12.10 -0.73
C GLY A 36 -2.97 10.99 -0.24
N HIS A 37 -4.24 11.29 -0.07
CA HIS A 37 -5.26 10.30 0.29
C HIS A 37 -5.40 9.20 -0.78
N TRP A 38 -5.51 9.59 -2.05
CA TRP A 38 -5.52 8.63 -3.18
C TRP A 38 -4.26 7.76 -3.24
N ALA A 39 -3.10 8.31 -2.88
CA ALA A 39 -1.87 7.53 -2.82
C ALA A 39 -1.93 6.44 -1.74
N ILE A 40 -2.55 6.71 -0.60
CA ILE A 40 -2.75 5.71 0.47
C ILE A 40 -3.70 4.60 0.00
N GLU A 41 -4.82 4.95 -0.61
CA GLU A 41 -5.77 3.97 -1.14
C GLU A 41 -5.11 3.06 -2.18
N ASN A 42 -4.46 3.62 -3.18
CA ASN A 42 -3.82 2.83 -4.24
C ASN A 42 -2.59 2.05 -3.77
N SER A 43 -1.86 2.55 -2.77
CA SER A 43 -0.61 1.91 -2.35
C SER A 43 -0.74 0.95 -1.17
N CYS A 44 -1.80 1.06 -0.39
CA CYS A 44 -2.00 0.24 0.81
C CYS A 44 -3.30 -0.57 0.74
N HIS A 45 -4.45 0.11 0.66
CA HIS A 45 -5.75 -0.55 0.68
C HIS A 45 -5.94 -1.47 -0.54
N TYR A 46 -5.71 -0.98 -1.74
CA TYR A 46 -5.78 -1.80 -2.95
C TYR A 46 -4.88 -3.05 -2.88
N ILE A 47 -3.66 -2.92 -2.35
CA ILE A 47 -2.77 -4.09 -2.21
C ILE A 47 -3.34 -5.11 -1.22
N ILE A 48 -3.91 -4.65 -0.11
CA ILE A 48 -4.48 -5.53 0.90
C ILE A 48 -5.73 -6.22 0.35
N ASP A 49 -6.63 -5.48 -0.25
CA ASP A 49 -7.88 -6.00 -0.80
C ASP A 49 -7.62 -7.01 -1.92
N TRP A 50 -6.75 -6.65 -2.87
CA TRP A 50 -6.47 -7.50 -4.02
C TRP A 50 -5.60 -8.72 -3.70
N ASN A 51 -4.52 -8.55 -2.92
CA ASN A 51 -3.58 -9.65 -2.67
C ASN A 51 -4.03 -10.58 -1.54
N PHE A 52 -4.82 -10.10 -0.60
CA PHE A 52 -5.29 -10.87 0.54
C PHE A 52 -6.80 -11.15 0.51
N ASP A 53 -7.50 -10.68 -0.52
CA ASP A 53 -8.95 -10.87 -0.69
C ASP A 53 -9.72 -10.49 0.61
N GLU A 54 -9.39 -9.33 1.18
CA GLU A 54 -9.88 -8.93 2.50
C GLU A 54 -11.39 -8.81 2.53
N ASP A 55 -12.00 -8.30 1.48
CA ASP A 55 -13.45 -8.13 1.37
C ASP A 55 -14.20 -9.45 1.39
N ARG A 56 -13.60 -10.54 0.91
CA ARG A 56 -14.17 -11.90 0.94
C ARG A 56 -13.80 -12.70 2.18
N SER A 57 -13.03 -12.11 3.10
CA SER A 57 -12.64 -12.81 4.32
C SER A 57 -13.86 -13.19 5.15
N ARG A 58 -13.95 -14.48 5.48
CA ARG A 58 -15.02 -15.04 6.33
C ARG A 58 -14.69 -15.03 7.82
N ILE A 59 -13.55 -14.49 8.21
CA ILE A 59 -13.11 -14.39 9.60
C ILE A 59 -13.86 -13.23 10.24
N ARG A 60 -14.94 -13.50 10.97
CA ARG A 60 -15.83 -12.45 11.51
C ARG A 60 -16.08 -12.54 13.01
N THR A 61 -15.39 -13.43 13.75
CA THR A 61 -15.67 -13.69 15.15
C THR A 61 -14.64 -13.02 16.07
N GLY A 62 -15.10 -12.23 17.04
CA GLY A 62 -14.27 -11.58 18.05
C GLY A 62 -13.22 -10.64 17.44
N ASN A 63 -12.03 -10.60 18.03
CA ASN A 63 -10.92 -9.76 17.60
C ASN A 63 -10.11 -10.33 16.42
N ARG A 64 -10.53 -11.47 15.87
CA ARG A 64 -9.81 -12.16 14.78
C ARG A 64 -9.72 -11.32 13.49
N PRO A 65 -10.78 -10.66 13.02
CA PRO A 65 -10.70 -9.83 11.82
C PRO A 65 -9.65 -8.74 11.95
N GLU A 66 -9.66 -8.02 13.07
CA GLU A 66 -8.72 -6.94 13.32
C GLU A 66 -7.27 -7.44 13.38
N ASN A 67 -7.03 -8.55 14.07
CA ASN A 67 -5.69 -9.13 14.16
C ASN A 67 -5.17 -9.60 12.80
N VAL A 68 -6.01 -10.20 11.97
CA VAL A 68 -5.64 -10.60 10.60
C VAL A 68 -5.32 -9.38 9.74
N THR A 69 -6.13 -8.34 9.80
CA THR A 69 -5.88 -7.09 9.07
C THR A 69 -4.56 -6.44 9.52
N ARG A 70 -4.28 -6.41 10.83
CA ARG A 70 -3.01 -5.90 11.36
C ARG A 70 -1.81 -6.71 10.85
N LEU A 71 -1.91 -8.04 10.84
CA LEU A 71 -0.86 -8.92 10.32
C LEU A 71 -0.63 -8.71 8.81
N ARG A 72 -1.68 -8.55 8.03
CA ARG A 72 -1.58 -8.25 6.59
C ARG A 72 -0.86 -6.93 6.34
N ARG A 73 -1.25 -5.87 7.06
CA ARG A 73 -0.61 -4.55 6.97
C ARG A 73 0.87 -4.62 7.37
N PHE A 74 1.18 -5.34 8.44
CA PHE A 74 2.55 -5.58 8.86
C PHE A 74 3.37 -6.28 7.76
N ALA A 75 2.85 -7.37 7.18
CA ALA A 75 3.51 -8.10 6.11
C ALA A 75 3.79 -7.22 4.88
N VAL A 76 2.79 -6.43 4.44
CA VAL A 76 2.97 -5.47 3.34
C VAL A 76 4.01 -4.41 3.70
N GLY A 77 4.00 -3.91 4.92
CA GLY A 77 4.99 -2.96 5.42
C GLY A 77 6.41 -3.51 5.37
N VAL A 78 6.62 -4.73 5.87
CA VAL A 78 7.93 -5.41 5.84
C VAL A 78 8.40 -5.61 4.40
N ILE A 79 7.54 -6.12 3.51
CA ILE A 79 7.87 -6.33 2.10
C ILE A 79 8.27 -5.01 1.45
N LYS A 80 7.50 -3.93 1.63
CA LYS A 80 7.82 -2.61 1.06
C LYS A 80 9.09 -2.00 1.62
N PHE A 81 9.32 -2.14 2.92
CA PHE A 81 10.49 -1.59 3.59
C PHE A 81 11.79 -2.26 3.11
N LEU A 82 11.75 -3.58 2.91
CA LEU A 82 12.92 -4.36 2.51
C LEU A 82 13.12 -4.43 1.00
N SER A 83 12.06 -4.21 0.21
CA SER A 83 12.14 -4.22 -1.25
C SER A 83 12.67 -2.88 -1.75
N LYS A 84 13.93 -2.86 -2.16
CA LYS A 84 14.56 -1.71 -2.83
C LYS A 84 14.33 -1.72 -4.35
N ASP A 85 13.85 -2.82 -4.89
CA ASP A 85 13.59 -3.02 -6.31
C ASP A 85 12.17 -2.61 -6.72
N LYS A 86 11.94 -2.46 -8.02
CA LYS A 86 10.64 -2.10 -8.60
C LYS A 86 9.65 -3.27 -8.67
N THR A 87 9.95 -4.39 -8.01
CA THR A 87 9.09 -5.58 -8.03
C THR A 87 7.79 -5.32 -7.28
N SER A 88 6.67 -5.77 -7.81
CA SER A 88 5.37 -5.59 -7.15
C SER A 88 5.27 -6.43 -5.86
N VAL A 89 4.44 -5.99 -4.93
CA VAL A 89 4.20 -6.72 -3.67
C VAL A 89 3.67 -8.13 -3.95
N ALA A 90 2.80 -8.30 -4.94
CA ALA A 90 2.28 -9.61 -5.35
C ALA A 90 3.38 -10.56 -5.81
N GLN A 91 4.33 -10.09 -6.63
CA GLN A 91 5.47 -10.89 -7.07
C GLN A 91 6.37 -11.28 -5.89
N LYS A 92 6.62 -10.36 -4.97
CA LYS A 92 7.39 -10.66 -3.75
C LYS A 92 6.70 -11.69 -2.88
N MET A 93 5.40 -11.56 -2.68
CA MET A 93 4.61 -12.56 -1.95
C MET A 93 4.70 -13.94 -2.60
N SER A 94 4.57 -14.02 -3.93
CA SER A 94 4.72 -15.28 -4.67
C SER A 94 6.11 -15.89 -4.48
N THR A 95 7.16 -15.08 -4.47
CA THR A 95 8.53 -15.54 -4.23
C THR A 95 8.71 -16.04 -2.80
N LEU A 96 8.19 -15.30 -1.81
CA LEU A 96 8.27 -15.68 -0.40
C LEU A 96 7.49 -16.97 -0.10
N ASN A 97 6.32 -17.15 -0.72
CA ASN A 97 5.52 -18.39 -0.59
C ASN A 97 6.26 -19.63 -1.09
N ARG A 98 7.12 -19.47 -2.09
CA ARG A 98 7.92 -20.60 -2.63
C ARG A 98 9.20 -20.83 -1.85
N ASN A 99 9.65 -19.88 -1.05
CA ASN A 99 10.92 -19.94 -0.35
C ASN A 99 10.80 -19.47 1.10
N VAL A 100 10.44 -20.40 1.99
CA VAL A 100 10.27 -20.14 3.42
C VAL A 100 11.54 -19.61 4.08
N ARG A 101 12.74 -20.05 3.62
CA ARG A 101 14.02 -19.56 4.15
C ARG A 101 14.15 -18.05 3.92
N LEU A 102 13.73 -17.56 2.75
CA LEU A 102 13.75 -16.15 2.43
C LEU A 102 12.83 -15.34 3.36
N VAL A 103 11.71 -15.92 3.82
CA VAL A 103 10.85 -15.29 4.83
C VAL A 103 11.60 -15.07 6.14
N PHE A 104 12.31 -16.08 6.61
CA PHE A 104 13.12 -15.94 7.83
C PHE A 104 14.26 -14.94 7.67
N ASP A 105 14.87 -14.84 6.49
CA ASP A 105 15.86 -13.81 6.18
C ASP A 105 15.26 -12.41 6.24
N TYR A 106 14.07 -12.21 5.68
CA TYR A 106 13.31 -10.96 5.76
C TYR A 106 12.98 -10.58 7.21
N LEU A 107 12.66 -11.55 8.05
CA LEU A 107 12.38 -11.33 9.47
C LEU A 107 13.66 -11.25 10.32
N ARG A 108 14.84 -11.34 9.70
CA ARG A 108 16.16 -11.35 10.38
C ARG A 108 16.29 -12.48 11.41
N MET A 109 15.63 -13.59 11.18
CA MET A 109 15.66 -14.76 12.07
C MET A 109 16.76 -15.75 11.70
N THR A 110 17.49 -15.55 10.59
CA THR A 110 18.61 -16.38 10.16
C THR A 110 19.94 -15.67 10.41
N LYS A 111 20.96 -16.44 10.85
CA LYS A 111 22.31 -15.91 11.14
C LYS A 111 23.07 -15.43 9.90
N ASN A 112 22.59 -15.72 8.69
CA ASN A 112 23.25 -15.39 7.42
C ASN A 112 22.84 -14.03 6.82
N THR A 113 22.14 -13.18 7.57
CA THR A 113 21.62 -11.89 7.08
C THR A 113 22.73 -10.86 6.79
N SER A 114 23.97 -11.13 7.20
CA SER A 114 25.09 -10.19 7.03
C SER A 114 25.74 -10.22 5.64
N LYS A 115 25.58 -11.30 4.85
CA LYS A 115 26.31 -11.47 3.57
C LYS A 115 25.66 -10.84 2.33
N ASN A 116 24.39 -10.44 2.39
CA ASN A 116 23.66 -9.90 1.24
C ASN A 116 23.08 -8.51 1.49
N ARG A 117 23.87 -7.58 2.07
CA ARG A 117 23.56 -6.15 1.97
C ARG A 117 24.23 -5.63 0.68
N PRO A 118 23.47 -5.30 -0.37
CA PRO A 118 24.02 -4.42 -1.37
C PRO A 118 24.25 -3.06 -0.73
N ALA A 119 25.41 -2.49 -0.97
CA ALA A 119 25.83 -1.16 -0.55
C ALA A 119 24.87 -0.07 -1.03
#